data_4b837f43a50bd3cd98ab82c364b8fc57
#
_entry.id   4b837f43a50bd3cd98ab82c364b8fc57
#
_cell.length_a   1.000
_cell.length_b   1.000
_cell.length_c   1.000
_cell.angle_alpha   90.00
_cell.angle_beta   90.00
_cell.angle_gamma   90.00
#
_symmetry.space_group_name_H-M   'P 1'
#
loop_
_entity.id
_entity.type
_entity.pdbx_description
1 polymer ?
#
loop_
_entity_poly.entity_id
_entity_poly.type
_entity_poly.pdbx_seq_one_letter_code
_entity_poly.pdbx_strand_id
1 'polypeptide(L)'
;SPLKIHLVQGVSRGERMDFVVQKATELGVKRITPVLTEYGVVKLDANRAAKRHEHWQGVAASACEQSGRTRLPLIDEPVALKQWFGAKPADADIDLILRPGAATPLAGVEPPATKACILIGPEGGFSDTEYEDAEVAGFRAVSLGPRILRTETAAPAALAVMQANWGDLNR
;
A
#
# COMPACT_ATOMS: atom_id res chain seq x y z
N SER A 1 -2.07 -16.67 1.58
CA SER A 1 -3.11 -16.05 2.42
C SER A 1 -4.47 -16.11 1.71
N PRO A 2 -5.56 -16.36 2.44
CA PRO A 2 -6.92 -16.23 1.92
C PRO A 2 -7.28 -14.77 1.63
N LEU A 3 -6.65 -13.83 2.35
CA LEU A 3 -6.81 -12.40 2.16
C LEU A 3 -5.96 -11.92 0.97
N LYS A 4 -6.61 -11.26 0.02
CA LYS A 4 -5.95 -10.62 -1.12
C LYS A 4 -5.80 -9.12 -0.83
N ILE A 5 -4.59 -8.71 -0.48
CA ILE A 5 -4.32 -7.30 -0.19
C ILE A 5 -3.76 -6.61 -1.43
N HIS A 6 -4.36 -5.48 -1.79
CA HIS A 6 -3.83 -4.50 -2.73
C HIS A 6 -3.25 -3.33 -1.93
N LEU A 7 -1.94 -3.17 -1.94
CA LEU A 7 -1.25 -2.02 -1.36
C LEU A 7 -1.11 -0.92 -2.40
N VAL A 8 -1.70 0.23 -2.14
CA VAL A 8 -1.49 1.46 -2.92
C VAL A 8 -0.55 2.34 -2.12
N GLN A 9 0.68 2.48 -2.60
CA GLN A 9 1.78 3.08 -1.83
C GLN A 9 2.25 4.38 -2.45
N GLY A 10 2.18 5.45 -1.69
CA GLY A 10 2.85 6.71 -2.07
C GLY A 10 4.35 6.50 -2.24
N VAL A 11 4.89 6.86 -3.41
CA VAL A 11 6.30 6.64 -3.73
C VAL A 11 7.20 7.45 -2.81
N SER A 12 8.07 6.77 -2.09
CA SER A 12 9.07 7.33 -1.19
C SER A 12 10.44 7.39 -1.83
N ARG A 13 11.34 8.21 -1.27
CA ARG A 13 12.71 8.33 -1.76
C ARG A 13 13.53 7.08 -1.53
N GLY A 14 14.37 6.76 -2.51
CA GLY A 14 15.46 5.80 -2.42
C GLY A 14 15.03 4.43 -1.92
N GLU A 15 15.81 3.89 -1.02
CA GLU A 15 15.65 2.53 -0.48
C GLU A 15 14.38 2.33 0.37
N ARG A 16 13.70 3.38 0.79
CA ARG A 16 12.45 3.26 1.56
C ARG A 16 11.36 2.55 0.76
N MET A 17 11.22 2.91 -0.52
CA MET A 17 10.26 2.23 -1.39
C MET A 17 10.65 0.78 -1.64
N ASP A 18 11.94 0.50 -1.82
CA ASP A 18 12.46 -0.87 -1.97
C ASP A 18 12.13 -1.71 -0.72
N PHE A 19 12.34 -1.15 0.47
CA PHE A 19 12.00 -1.79 1.73
C PHE A 19 10.50 -2.10 1.83
N VAL A 20 9.64 -1.16 1.45
CA VAL A 20 8.19 -1.38 1.44
C VAL A 20 7.81 -2.50 0.49
N VAL A 21 8.32 -2.50 -0.74
CA VAL A 21 8.06 -3.57 -1.73
C VAL A 21 8.52 -4.92 -1.22
N GLN A 22 9.73 -4.98 -0.64
CA GLN A 22 10.27 -6.21 -0.06
C GLN A 22 9.37 -6.73 1.06
N LYS A 23 9.07 -5.90 2.07
CA LYS A 23 8.28 -6.33 3.23
C LYS A 23 6.81 -6.60 2.90
N ALA A 24 6.22 -5.84 1.99
CA ALA A 24 4.87 -6.12 1.50
C ALA A 24 4.82 -7.48 0.78
N THR A 25 5.85 -7.81 0.02
CA THR A 25 5.96 -9.12 -0.62
C THR A 25 6.05 -10.23 0.40
N GLU A 26 6.95 -10.14 1.39
CA GLU A 26 7.09 -11.11 2.49
C GLU A 26 5.76 -11.30 3.25
N LEU A 27 5.00 -10.22 3.46
CA LEU A 27 3.71 -10.21 4.15
C LEU A 27 2.51 -10.60 3.25
N GLY A 28 2.76 -11.17 2.09
CA GLY A 28 1.72 -11.83 1.30
C GLY A 28 0.86 -10.92 0.43
N VAL A 29 1.27 -9.66 0.20
CA VAL A 29 0.52 -8.75 -0.69
C VAL A 29 0.33 -9.37 -2.07
N LYS A 30 -0.82 -9.11 -2.71
CA LYS A 30 -1.12 -9.62 -4.06
C LYS A 30 -0.83 -8.60 -5.16
N ARG A 31 -0.95 -7.32 -4.84
CA ARG A 31 -0.71 -6.23 -5.79
C ARG A 31 -0.14 -5.02 -5.06
N ILE A 32 0.79 -4.33 -5.70
CA ILE A 32 1.33 -3.05 -5.24
C ILE A 32 1.18 -2.06 -6.38
N THR A 33 0.50 -0.95 -6.12
CA THR A 33 0.43 0.20 -7.04
C THR A 33 1.21 1.37 -6.45
N PRO A 34 2.36 1.72 -7.00
CA PRO A 34 3.07 2.94 -6.63
C PRO A 34 2.29 4.18 -7.11
N VAL A 35 2.03 5.14 -6.23
CA VAL A 35 1.32 6.37 -6.61
C VAL A 35 2.14 7.61 -6.31
N LEU A 36 2.06 8.59 -7.23
CA LEU A 36 2.66 9.91 -7.07
C LEU A 36 1.63 10.83 -6.44
N THR A 37 2.00 11.43 -5.30
CA THR A 37 1.13 12.28 -4.49
C THR A 37 1.56 13.73 -4.54
N GLU A 38 0.71 14.64 -4.11
CA GLU A 38 0.94 16.09 -4.13
C GLU A 38 2.18 16.47 -3.29
N TYR A 39 2.32 15.90 -2.09
CA TYR A 39 3.47 16.13 -1.21
C TYR A 39 4.60 15.13 -1.41
N GLY A 40 4.48 14.26 -2.40
CA GLY A 40 5.54 13.35 -2.78
C GLY A 40 6.75 14.11 -3.32
N VAL A 41 7.93 13.81 -2.77
CA VAL A 41 9.19 14.41 -3.19
C VAL A 41 9.79 13.79 -4.44
N VAL A 42 9.25 12.63 -4.85
CA VAL A 42 9.70 11.89 -6.03
C VAL A 42 8.85 12.28 -7.22
N LYS A 43 9.51 12.81 -8.25
CA LYS A 43 8.90 13.08 -9.55
C LYS A 43 9.52 12.15 -10.59
N LEU A 44 8.69 11.43 -11.30
CA LEU A 44 9.13 10.46 -12.30
C LEU A 44 8.64 10.88 -13.68
N ASP A 45 9.57 11.06 -14.63
CA ASP A 45 9.25 11.02 -16.05
C ASP A 45 9.02 9.57 -16.51
N ALA A 46 8.57 9.37 -17.75
CA ALA A 46 8.24 8.05 -18.26
C ALA A 46 9.42 7.06 -18.21
N ASN A 47 10.65 7.52 -18.51
CA ASN A 47 11.85 6.67 -18.49
C ASN A 47 12.23 6.26 -17.06
N ARG A 48 12.17 7.20 -16.12
CA ARG A 48 12.44 6.91 -14.71
C ARG A 48 11.37 6.02 -14.10
N ALA A 49 10.10 6.23 -14.45
CA ALA A 49 9.00 5.38 -14.03
C ALA A 49 9.19 3.94 -14.49
N ALA A 50 9.54 3.70 -15.76
CA ALA A 50 9.80 2.38 -16.29
C ALA A 50 10.98 1.69 -15.58
N LYS A 51 12.10 2.40 -15.37
CA LYS A 51 13.26 1.87 -14.63
C LYS A 51 12.94 1.52 -13.18
N ARG A 52 12.18 2.37 -12.51
CA ARG A 52 11.75 2.11 -11.12
C ARG A 52 10.81 0.90 -11.05
N HIS A 53 9.88 0.79 -11.99
CA HIS A 53 8.97 -0.33 -12.09
C HIS A 53 9.74 -1.66 -12.24
N GLU A 54 10.68 -1.73 -13.19
CA GLU A 54 11.54 -2.90 -13.38
C GLU A 54 12.36 -3.23 -12.12
N HIS A 55 12.94 -2.21 -11.48
CA HIS A 55 13.68 -2.38 -10.23
C HIS A 55 12.81 -2.99 -9.12
N TRP A 56 11.60 -2.47 -8.90
CA TRP A 56 10.71 -3.00 -7.86
C TRP A 56 10.19 -4.39 -8.17
N GLN A 57 10.01 -4.74 -9.43
CA GLN A 57 9.73 -6.12 -9.84
C GLN A 57 10.87 -7.06 -9.43
N GLY A 58 12.12 -6.63 -9.62
CA GLY A 58 13.31 -7.36 -9.17
C GLY A 58 13.36 -7.52 -7.65
N VAL A 59 13.07 -6.45 -6.89
CA VAL A 59 12.99 -6.49 -5.43
C VAL A 59 11.92 -7.49 -4.96
N ALA A 60 10.74 -7.46 -5.58
CA ALA A 60 9.65 -8.39 -5.27
C ALA A 60 10.03 -9.85 -5.59
N ALA A 61 10.73 -10.09 -6.71
CA ALA A 61 11.20 -11.43 -7.07
C ALA A 61 12.16 -11.99 -6.01
N SER A 62 13.18 -11.21 -5.62
CA SER A 62 14.13 -11.60 -4.57
C SER A 62 13.45 -11.84 -3.22
N ALA A 63 12.46 -11.02 -2.87
CA ALA A 63 11.68 -11.21 -1.65
C ALA A 63 10.82 -12.49 -1.69
N CYS A 64 10.27 -12.86 -2.84
CA CYS A 64 9.57 -14.13 -3.02
C CYS A 64 10.51 -15.33 -2.83
N GLU A 65 11.70 -15.30 -3.43
CA GLU A 65 12.70 -16.37 -3.28
C GLU A 65 13.09 -16.57 -1.82
N GLN A 66 13.39 -15.48 -1.11
CA GLN A 66 13.79 -15.53 0.29
C GLN A 66 12.66 -15.99 1.21
N SER A 67 11.42 -15.53 0.99
CA SER A 67 10.26 -15.87 1.84
C SER A 67 9.56 -17.17 1.48
N GLY A 68 10.01 -17.87 0.45
CA GLY A 68 9.39 -19.12 -0.02
C GLY A 68 8.05 -18.93 -0.72
N ARG A 69 7.73 -17.72 -1.18
CA ARG A 69 6.51 -17.47 -1.95
C ARG A 69 6.64 -18.02 -3.38
N THR A 70 5.61 -18.73 -3.82
CA THR A 70 5.55 -19.33 -5.17
C THR A 70 4.86 -18.44 -6.19
N ARG A 71 4.32 -17.29 -5.77
CA ARG A 71 3.65 -16.33 -6.66
C ARG A 71 4.14 -14.92 -6.40
N LEU A 72 4.59 -14.26 -7.46
CA LEU A 72 4.96 -12.86 -7.44
C LEU A 72 3.73 -11.98 -7.22
N PRO A 73 3.82 -10.90 -6.42
CA PRO A 73 2.82 -9.86 -6.44
C PRO A 73 2.85 -9.13 -7.78
N LEU A 74 1.70 -8.64 -8.22
CA LEU A 74 1.65 -7.72 -9.35
C LEU A 74 2.17 -6.36 -8.88
N ILE A 75 3.19 -5.85 -9.55
CA ILE A 75 3.68 -4.48 -9.36
C ILE A 75 3.21 -3.64 -10.54
N ASP A 76 2.38 -2.64 -10.28
CA ASP A 76 1.91 -1.72 -11.33
C ASP A 76 2.96 -0.67 -11.66
N GLU A 77 2.85 -0.06 -12.84
CA GLU A 77 3.62 1.14 -13.16
C GLU A 77 3.21 2.30 -12.25
N PRO A 78 4.13 3.19 -11.88
CA PRO A 78 3.81 4.38 -11.10
C PRO A 78 2.79 5.26 -11.82
N VAL A 79 1.78 5.72 -11.08
CA VAL A 79 0.69 6.53 -11.61
C VAL A 79 0.36 7.68 -10.64
N ALA A 80 -0.09 8.82 -11.15
CA ALA A 80 -0.58 9.89 -10.29
C ALA A 80 -1.79 9.43 -9.46
N LEU A 81 -1.82 9.73 -8.16
CA LEU A 81 -2.90 9.27 -7.27
C LEU A 81 -4.29 9.67 -7.78
N LYS A 82 -4.44 10.91 -8.23
CA LYS A 82 -5.71 11.39 -8.81
C LYS A 82 -6.15 10.58 -10.03
N GLN A 83 -5.22 10.25 -10.90
CA GLN A 83 -5.50 9.41 -12.07
C GLN A 83 -5.87 7.99 -11.65
N TRP A 84 -5.18 7.45 -10.64
CA TRP A 84 -5.48 6.13 -10.10
C TRP A 84 -6.90 6.06 -9.51
N PHE A 85 -7.35 7.06 -8.75
CA PHE A 85 -8.73 7.09 -8.26
C PHE A 85 -9.75 7.01 -9.39
N GLY A 86 -9.51 7.69 -10.53
CA GLY A 86 -10.39 7.66 -11.69
C GLY A 86 -10.47 6.30 -12.41
N ALA A 87 -9.45 5.47 -12.25
CA ALA A 87 -9.33 4.14 -12.88
C ALA A 87 -9.36 2.99 -11.85
N LYS A 88 -9.62 3.30 -10.58
CA LYS A 88 -9.58 2.31 -9.48
C LYS A 88 -10.52 1.14 -9.75
N PRO A 89 -10.04 -0.12 -9.65
CA PRO A 89 -10.91 -1.28 -9.69
C PRO A 89 -11.90 -1.26 -8.52
N ALA A 90 -13.17 -1.45 -8.82
CA ALA A 90 -14.23 -1.55 -7.81
C ALA A 90 -14.40 -3.01 -7.32
N ASP A 91 -13.29 -3.70 -7.07
CA ASP A 91 -13.28 -5.14 -6.79
C ASP A 91 -12.83 -5.49 -5.36
N ALA A 92 -12.46 -4.50 -4.55
CA ALA A 92 -12.16 -4.70 -3.13
C ALA A 92 -13.46 -4.73 -2.30
N ASP A 93 -13.50 -5.60 -1.30
CA ASP A 93 -14.61 -5.64 -0.33
C ASP A 93 -14.52 -4.46 0.63
N ILE A 94 -13.30 -3.95 0.85
CA ILE A 94 -13.03 -2.81 1.72
C ILE A 94 -11.86 -1.98 1.18
N ASP A 95 -12.04 -0.67 1.18
CA ASP A 95 -11.04 0.33 0.82
C ASP A 95 -10.66 1.15 2.06
N LEU A 96 -9.38 1.12 2.43
CA LEU A 96 -8.85 1.77 3.63
C LEU A 96 -7.76 2.77 3.26
N ILE A 97 -7.74 3.92 3.94
CA ILE A 97 -6.64 4.89 3.86
C ILE A 97 -6.04 5.08 5.26
N LEU A 98 -4.73 4.92 5.36
CA LEU A 98 -4.04 5.15 6.61
C LEU A 98 -3.90 6.66 6.87
N ARG A 99 -4.51 7.11 7.97
CA ARG A 99 -4.50 8.52 8.38
C ARG A 99 -4.13 8.61 9.86
N PRO A 100 -3.03 9.29 10.21
CA PRO A 100 -2.71 9.56 11.61
C PRO A 100 -3.87 10.26 12.32
N GLY A 101 -4.22 9.79 13.50
CA GLY A 101 -5.32 10.38 14.29
C GLY A 101 -6.74 10.02 13.84
N ALA A 102 -6.91 9.14 12.84
CA ALA A 102 -8.23 8.62 12.51
C ALA A 102 -8.87 7.91 13.72
N ALA A 103 -10.17 8.13 13.92
CA ALA A 103 -10.89 7.59 15.08
C ALA A 103 -10.99 6.06 15.08
N THR A 104 -10.99 5.44 13.91
CA THR A 104 -11.11 3.99 13.77
C THR A 104 -9.73 3.35 13.71
N PRO A 105 -9.33 2.52 14.69
CA PRO A 105 -8.09 1.75 14.58
C PRO A 105 -8.24 0.66 13.52
N LEU A 106 -7.16 0.40 12.76
CA LEU A 106 -7.16 -0.65 11.73
C LEU A 106 -7.56 -2.02 12.30
N ALA A 107 -7.09 -2.34 13.51
CA ALA A 107 -7.42 -3.60 14.19
C ALA A 107 -8.89 -3.72 14.57
N GLY A 108 -9.65 -2.62 14.61
CA GLY A 108 -11.08 -2.59 14.94
C GLY A 108 -12.00 -2.61 13.71
N VAL A 109 -11.45 -2.76 12.54
CA VAL A 109 -12.23 -2.85 11.30
C VAL A 109 -12.76 -4.26 11.12
N GLU A 110 -14.04 -4.39 10.74
CA GLU A 110 -14.64 -5.67 10.39
C GLU A 110 -13.90 -6.33 9.21
N PRO A 111 -13.69 -7.65 9.27
CA PRO A 111 -12.93 -8.34 8.24
C PRO A 111 -13.65 -8.27 6.87
N PRO A 112 -12.90 -8.04 5.78
CA PRO A 112 -13.42 -8.19 4.43
C PRO A 112 -13.71 -9.67 4.12
N ALA A 113 -14.52 -9.93 3.11
CA ALA A 113 -14.77 -11.31 2.68
C ALA A 113 -13.49 -11.97 2.14
N THR A 114 -12.78 -11.32 1.21
CA THR A 114 -11.54 -11.85 0.61
C THR A 114 -10.53 -10.79 0.16
N LYS A 115 -10.97 -9.56 -0.09
CA LYS A 115 -10.16 -8.53 -0.74
C LYS A 115 -10.17 -7.22 0.04
N ALA A 116 -8.99 -6.71 0.30
CA ALA A 116 -8.82 -5.40 0.91
C ALA A 116 -7.85 -4.54 0.09
N CYS A 117 -8.18 -3.26 -0.06
CA CYS A 117 -7.26 -2.26 -0.59
C CYS A 117 -6.83 -1.35 0.55
N ILE A 118 -5.54 -1.04 0.65
CA ILE A 118 -5.03 -0.07 1.63
C ILE A 118 -4.13 0.96 0.94
N LEU A 119 -4.45 2.23 1.16
CA LEU A 119 -3.71 3.38 0.64
C LEU A 119 -2.85 3.97 1.75
N ILE A 120 -1.55 4.07 1.52
CA ILE A 120 -0.54 4.56 2.47
C ILE A 120 0.30 5.64 1.82
N GLY A 121 0.43 6.79 2.50
CA GLY A 121 1.13 7.95 1.99
C GLY A 121 2.66 7.82 2.00
N PRO A 122 3.35 8.66 1.22
CA PRO A 122 4.79 8.82 1.29
C PRO A 122 5.18 9.57 2.57
N GLU A 123 6.47 9.89 2.74
CA GLU A 123 6.97 10.63 3.89
C GLU A 123 6.32 12.01 4.11
N GLY A 124 5.85 12.66 3.05
CA GLY A 124 5.10 13.92 3.14
C GLY A 124 3.61 13.76 3.44
N GLY A 125 3.11 12.52 3.51
CA GLY A 125 1.69 12.22 3.69
C GLY A 125 0.84 12.60 2.48
N PHE A 126 -0.46 12.71 2.70
CA PHE A 126 -1.43 13.18 1.72
C PHE A 126 -1.87 14.60 2.01
N SER A 127 -2.25 15.35 0.98
CA SER A 127 -2.92 16.63 1.14
C SER A 127 -4.37 16.45 1.59
N ASP A 128 -4.98 17.52 2.08
CA ASP A 128 -6.41 17.48 2.46
C ASP A 128 -7.28 17.11 1.26
N THR A 129 -6.97 17.65 0.08
CA THR A 129 -7.67 17.31 -1.17
C THR A 129 -7.54 15.82 -1.51
N GLU A 130 -6.36 15.22 -1.32
CA GLU A 130 -6.16 13.79 -1.56
C GLU A 130 -6.95 12.91 -0.57
N TYR A 131 -7.09 13.35 0.69
CA TYR A 131 -7.98 12.68 1.64
C TYR A 131 -9.45 12.80 1.25
N GLU A 132 -9.90 13.96 0.78
CA GLU A 132 -11.25 14.17 0.28
C GLU A 132 -11.53 13.31 -0.96
N ASP A 133 -10.62 13.28 -1.92
CA ASP A 133 -10.71 12.44 -3.12
C ASP A 133 -10.78 10.94 -2.75
N ALA A 134 -10.02 10.51 -1.74
CA ALA A 134 -10.08 9.15 -1.24
C ALA A 134 -11.45 8.82 -0.61
N GLU A 135 -12.01 9.74 0.18
CA GLU A 135 -13.34 9.57 0.77
C GLU A 135 -14.42 9.45 -0.32
N VAL A 136 -14.38 10.32 -1.34
CA VAL A 136 -15.26 10.23 -2.52
C VAL A 136 -15.10 8.90 -3.27
N ALA A 137 -13.87 8.37 -3.32
CA ALA A 137 -13.58 7.06 -3.92
C ALA A 137 -13.96 5.86 -3.02
N GLY A 138 -14.56 6.10 -1.84
CA GLY A 138 -15.06 5.06 -0.94
C GLY A 138 -14.07 4.58 0.11
N PHE A 139 -12.92 5.23 0.27
CA PHE A 139 -11.94 4.86 1.30
C PHE A 139 -12.39 5.29 2.69
N ARG A 140 -12.20 4.41 3.67
CA ARG A 140 -12.38 4.72 5.09
C ARG A 140 -11.03 5.00 5.74
N ALA A 141 -10.94 6.12 6.49
CA ALA A 141 -9.74 6.45 7.23
C ALA A 141 -9.56 5.53 8.44
N VAL A 142 -8.35 4.99 8.58
CA VAL A 142 -7.97 4.14 9.72
C VAL A 142 -6.63 4.57 10.30
N SER A 143 -6.40 4.26 11.58
CA SER A 143 -5.16 4.58 12.29
C SER A 143 -4.40 3.32 12.73
N LEU A 144 -3.08 3.49 12.95
CA LEU A 144 -2.19 2.49 13.54
C LEU A 144 -1.69 2.98 14.91
N GLY A 145 -2.63 3.23 15.82
CA GLY A 145 -2.31 3.72 17.16
C GLY A 145 -1.93 5.21 17.20
N PRO A 146 -1.44 5.70 18.35
CA PRO A 146 -1.28 7.13 18.62
C PRO A 146 0.00 7.75 18.06
N ARG A 147 0.94 6.96 17.55
CA ARG A 147 2.21 7.45 17.04
C ARG A 147 2.16 7.66 15.53
N ILE A 148 2.86 8.69 15.05
CA ILE A 148 3.09 8.88 13.62
C ILE A 148 4.22 7.93 13.20
N LEU A 149 3.91 6.96 12.37
CA LEU A 149 4.87 6.02 11.81
C LEU A 149 5.46 6.58 10.52
N ARG A 150 6.73 6.33 10.28
CA ARG A 150 7.33 6.56 8.97
C ARG A 150 6.67 5.64 7.93
N THR A 151 6.64 6.05 6.67
CA THR A 151 5.97 5.30 5.61
C THR A 151 6.50 3.87 5.47
N GLU A 152 7.82 3.68 5.59
CA GLU A 152 8.48 2.37 5.55
C GLU A 152 8.18 1.50 6.77
N THR A 153 7.69 2.08 7.86
CA THR A 153 7.17 1.35 9.02
C THR A 153 5.67 1.12 8.91
N ALA A 154 4.94 2.13 8.44
CA ALA A 154 3.49 2.12 8.38
C ALA A 154 2.96 1.01 7.45
N ALA A 155 3.57 0.83 6.29
CA ALA A 155 3.13 -0.17 5.33
C ALA A 155 3.31 -1.61 5.87
N PRO A 156 4.48 -2.06 6.31
CA PRO A 156 4.62 -3.40 6.90
C PRO A 156 3.74 -3.59 8.14
N ALA A 157 3.63 -2.59 9.01
CA ALA A 157 2.79 -2.67 10.22
C ALA A 157 1.31 -2.85 9.87
N ALA A 158 0.78 -2.07 8.92
CA ALA A 158 -0.60 -2.22 8.46
C ALA A 158 -0.84 -3.60 7.86
N LEU A 159 0.05 -4.07 6.99
CA LEU A 159 -0.06 -5.38 6.35
C LEU A 159 0.02 -6.50 7.37
N ALA A 160 0.90 -6.41 8.37
CA ALA A 160 1.01 -7.39 9.44
C ALA A 160 -0.28 -7.46 10.28
N VAL A 161 -0.87 -6.32 10.63
CA VAL A 161 -2.17 -6.27 11.34
C VAL A 161 -3.28 -6.89 10.50
N MET A 162 -3.35 -6.56 9.21
CA MET A 162 -4.36 -7.14 8.31
C MET A 162 -4.18 -8.67 8.16
N GLN A 163 -2.96 -9.14 8.00
CA GLN A 163 -2.69 -10.57 7.88
C GLN A 163 -2.89 -11.33 9.20
N ALA A 164 -2.62 -10.69 10.34
CA ALA A 164 -2.89 -11.27 11.64
C ALA A 164 -4.38 -11.40 11.92
N ASN A 165 -5.16 -10.37 11.57
CA ASN A 165 -6.58 -10.35 11.87
C ASN A 165 -7.42 -11.11 10.83
N TRP A 166 -7.05 -11.02 9.55
CA TRP A 166 -7.90 -11.49 8.44
C TRP A 166 -7.20 -12.47 7.50
N GLY A 167 -5.90 -12.67 7.64
CA GLY A 167 -5.08 -13.49 6.74
C GLY A 167 -4.51 -14.74 7.36
N ASP A 168 -3.20 -14.96 7.19
CA ASP A 168 -2.50 -16.20 7.52
C ASP A 168 -1.37 -16.08 8.56
N LEU A 169 -1.13 -14.91 9.15
CA LEU A 169 -0.12 -14.78 10.20
C LEU A 169 -0.50 -15.44 11.53
N ASN A 170 -1.74 -15.85 11.71
CA ASN A 170 -2.23 -16.56 12.89
C ASN A 170 -2.45 -18.07 12.64
N ARG A 171 -1.82 -18.65 11.62
CA ARG A 171 -2.00 -20.05 11.24
C ARG A 171 -0.73 -20.86 11.37
#